data_5e887fc8d6232e24bdf808b47d6ef202
#
_entry.id   5e887fc8d6232e24bdf808b47d6ef202
#
_cell.length_a   1.000
_cell.length_b   1.000
_cell.length_c   1.000
_cell.angle_alpha   90.00
_cell.angle_beta   90.00
_cell.angle_gamma   90.00
#
_symmetry.space_group_name_H-M   'P 1'
#
loop_
_entity.id
_entity.type
_entity.pdbx_description
1 polymer ?
#
loop_
_entity_poly.entity_id
_entity_poly.type
_entity_poly.pdbx_seq_one_letter_code
_entity_poly.pdbx_strand_id
1 'polypeptide(L)'
;WLVVGGSGYFSYALLSAVSVLVIACPCALGLATPTALMVGMGKGAEHHILIKDAFALENLCKVDTVVLDKTGTLTEGVPEVTDSFWVSEASRDMLDILYTAEMKSEHPLASAILSWLKGTEAAEIDADSFESVTGRGIQMQVHGVTYWVGSKGFLETFKAMVPPEAGREIIRWEEDGKSIVYYGWESELLAVMAISDRLKPTSGEAVEALKEMGIEVHLLTGDGKRTAETVAAMLDIRHYKADVLPSDKEEYIRSLQAAGRKVAMVGDGINDSQALARADVSIAMGKGTDIAMDVAMVTLITSDLMLLPDAIRLSKRTVRSIHQNLFWAFIYNLIGIPLAA
;
A
#
# COMPACT_ATOMS: atom_id res chain seq x y z
N TRP A 1 -57.57 -11.23 24.12
CA TRP A 1 -58.05 -12.12 25.15
C TRP A 1 -59.03 -11.43 26.12
N LEU A 2 -58.67 -10.31 26.74
CA LEU A 2 -59.54 -9.60 27.69
C LEU A 2 -60.79 -9.00 27.02
N VAL A 3 -60.66 -8.47 25.79
CA VAL A 3 -61.77 -7.89 25.04
C VAL A 3 -62.74 -8.95 24.54
N VAL A 4 -62.24 -10.13 24.15
CA VAL A 4 -63.09 -11.20 23.57
C VAL A 4 -63.60 -12.15 24.64
N GLY A 5 -62.76 -12.50 25.66
CA GLY A 5 -63.05 -13.52 26.67
C GLY A 5 -63.46 -13.00 28.05
N GLY A 6 -63.36 -11.69 28.29
CA GLY A 6 -63.67 -11.08 29.58
C GLY A 6 -62.68 -11.40 30.70
N SER A 7 -63.07 -11.11 31.95
CA SER A 7 -62.17 -11.24 33.14
C SER A 7 -61.72 -12.67 33.44
N GLY A 8 -62.44 -13.70 32.99
CA GLY A 8 -62.07 -15.11 33.16
C GLY A 8 -60.79 -15.52 32.36
N TYR A 9 -60.41 -14.75 31.37
CA TYR A 9 -59.25 -15.03 30.54
C TYR A 9 -58.04 -14.20 30.92
N PHE A 10 -57.99 -13.58 32.08
CA PHE A 10 -56.91 -12.74 32.56
C PHE A 10 -55.56 -13.46 32.54
N SER A 11 -55.49 -14.68 32.99
CA SER A 11 -54.27 -15.50 33.02
C SER A 11 -53.74 -15.76 31.60
N TYR A 12 -54.61 -16.04 30.65
CA TYR A 12 -54.23 -16.22 29.23
C TYR A 12 -53.73 -14.93 28.61
N ALA A 13 -54.42 -13.83 28.86
CA ALA A 13 -53.99 -12.50 28.38
C ALA A 13 -52.62 -12.12 28.93
N LEU A 14 -52.37 -12.35 30.21
CA LEU A 14 -51.10 -12.07 30.84
C LEU A 14 -49.99 -12.98 30.28
N LEU A 15 -50.28 -14.28 30.10
CA LEU A 15 -49.32 -15.23 29.54
C LEU A 15 -48.95 -14.85 28.09
N SER A 16 -49.92 -14.54 27.24
CA SER A 16 -49.71 -14.09 25.87
C SER A 16 -48.88 -12.80 25.84
N ALA A 17 -49.24 -11.82 26.68
CA ALA A 17 -48.48 -10.55 26.73
C ALA A 17 -47.01 -10.77 27.14
N VAL A 18 -46.75 -11.58 28.15
CA VAL A 18 -45.39 -11.92 28.58
C VAL A 18 -44.66 -12.71 27.49
N SER A 19 -45.30 -13.66 26.82
CA SER A 19 -44.74 -14.44 25.74
C SER A 19 -44.35 -13.55 24.56
N VAL A 20 -45.19 -12.62 24.15
CA VAL A 20 -44.88 -11.63 23.08
C VAL A 20 -43.70 -10.74 23.47
N LEU A 21 -43.67 -10.23 24.71
CA LEU A 21 -42.55 -9.41 25.21
C LEU A 21 -41.24 -10.17 25.22
N VAL A 22 -41.23 -11.46 25.60
CA VAL A 22 -40.01 -12.28 25.59
C VAL A 22 -39.55 -12.58 24.16
N ILE A 23 -40.47 -12.92 23.25
CA ILE A 23 -40.15 -13.21 21.85
C ILE A 23 -39.70 -11.94 21.10
N ALA A 24 -40.30 -10.78 21.39
CA ALA A 24 -39.95 -9.51 20.77
C ALA A 24 -38.56 -8.96 21.21
N CYS A 25 -37.82 -9.72 22.01
CA CYS A 25 -36.45 -9.34 22.40
C CYS A 25 -35.58 -9.11 21.15
N PRO A 26 -34.89 -7.94 20.98
CA PRO A 26 -34.00 -7.68 19.88
C PRO A 26 -32.62 -8.36 20.09
N CYS A 27 -32.59 -9.63 20.57
CA CYS A 27 -31.37 -10.33 20.95
C CYS A 27 -30.35 -10.42 19.81
N ALA A 28 -30.82 -10.52 18.56
CA ALA A 28 -29.93 -10.58 17.40
C ALA A 28 -29.24 -9.22 17.12
N LEU A 29 -29.91 -8.12 17.37
CA LEU A 29 -29.34 -6.79 17.21
C LEU A 29 -28.32 -6.49 18.32
N GLY A 30 -28.61 -6.91 19.55
CA GLY A 30 -27.80 -6.60 20.72
C GLY A 30 -26.61 -7.55 20.95
N LEU A 31 -26.69 -8.80 20.47
CA LEU A 31 -25.65 -9.80 20.76
C LEU A 31 -25.04 -10.42 19.49
N ALA A 32 -25.85 -10.83 18.52
CA ALA A 32 -25.36 -11.59 17.37
C ALA A 32 -24.45 -10.76 16.45
N THR A 33 -24.77 -9.48 16.22
CA THR A 33 -23.95 -8.59 15.40
C THR A 33 -22.60 -8.26 16.03
N PRO A 34 -22.53 -7.79 17.31
CA PRO A 34 -21.24 -7.58 17.98
C PRO A 34 -20.40 -8.84 18.08
N THR A 35 -21.02 -9.99 18.37
CA THR A 35 -20.31 -11.28 18.46
C THR A 35 -19.70 -11.67 17.11
N ALA A 36 -20.45 -11.54 16.01
CA ALA A 36 -19.94 -11.84 14.67
C ALA A 36 -18.78 -10.93 14.28
N LEU A 37 -18.83 -9.64 14.64
CA LEU A 37 -17.74 -8.68 14.44
C LEU A 37 -16.52 -9.09 15.25
N MET A 38 -16.66 -9.35 16.55
CA MET A 38 -15.54 -9.77 17.41
C MET A 38 -14.87 -11.05 16.91
N VAL A 39 -15.66 -12.05 16.51
CA VAL A 39 -15.13 -13.29 15.94
C VAL A 39 -14.43 -13.02 14.60
N GLY A 40 -15.01 -12.21 13.72
CA GLY A 40 -14.40 -11.85 12.44
C GLY A 40 -13.08 -11.14 12.62
N MET A 41 -13.02 -10.10 13.47
CA MET A 41 -11.79 -9.36 13.77
C MET A 41 -10.76 -10.24 14.48
N GLY A 42 -11.18 -11.08 15.42
CA GLY A 42 -10.32 -12.05 16.11
C GLY A 42 -9.68 -13.04 15.13
N LYS A 43 -10.47 -13.58 14.19
CA LYS A 43 -9.95 -14.44 13.12
C LYS A 43 -8.99 -13.70 12.20
N GLY A 44 -9.24 -12.43 11.91
CA GLY A 44 -8.29 -11.58 11.19
C GLY A 44 -6.96 -11.51 11.93
N ALA A 45 -6.97 -11.20 13.21
CA ALA A 45 -5.76 -11.07 14.03
C ALA A 45 -4.96 -12.39 14.11
N GLU A 46 -5.63 -13.54 14.22
CA GLU A 46 -5.00 -14.87 14.17
C GLU A 46 -4.26 -15.12 12.85
N HIS A 47 -4.73 -14.48 11.76
CA HIS A 47 -4.13 -14.58 10.41
C HIS A 47 -3.33 -13.34 10.02
N HIS A 48 -2.79 -12.60 10.99
CA HIS A 48 -1.95 -11.42 10.76
C HIS A 48 -2.64 -10.24 10.07
N ILE A 49 -3.97 -10.16 10.15
CA ILE A 49 -4.79 -9.08 9.61
C ILE A 49 -5.43 -8.33 10.77
N LEU A 50 -4.96 -7.12 11.06
CA LEU A 50 -5.54 -6.25 12.09
C LEU A 50 -6.57 -5.33 11.45
N ILE A 51 -7.82 -5.41 11.89
CA ILE A 51 -8.92 -4.54 11.46
C ILE A 51 -9.25 -3.63 12.64
N LYS A 52 -9.19 -2.32 12.44
CA LYS A 52 -9.29 -1.31 13.50
C LYS A 52 -10.66 -1.31 14.18
N ASP A 53 -11.72 -1.41 13.39
CA ASP A 53 -13.10 -1.34 13.87
C ASP A 53 -14.12 -1.99 12.89
N ALA A 54 -15.38 -1.97 13.29
CA ALA A 54 -16.48 -2.50 12.49
C ALA A 54 -16.70 -1.72 11.19
N PHE A 55 -16.43 -0.40 11.18
CA PHE A 55 -16.55 0.46 10.01
C PHE A 55 -15.52 0.09 8.94
N ALA A 56 -14.29 -0.16 9.34
CA ALA A 56 -13.22 -0.65 8.47
C ALA A 56 -13.61 -2.00 7.83
N LEU A 57 -14.14 -2.93 8.64
CA LEU A 57 -14.58 -4.24 8.16
C LEU A 57 -15.76 -4.12 7.16
N GLU A 58 -16.75 -3.28 7.44
CA GLU A 58 -17.88 -3.07 6.56
C GLU A 58 -17.49 -2.41 5.23
N ASN A 59 -16.59 -1.41 5.24
CA ASN A 59 -16.12 -0.76 4.03
C ASN A 59 -15.24 -1.70 3.19
N LEU A 60 -14.38 -2.49 3.83
CA LEU A 60 -13.53 -3.46 3.15
C LEU A 60 -14.37 -4.49 2.36
N CYS A 61 -15.53 -4.87 2.88
CA CYS A 61 -16.49 -5.75 2.18
C CYS A 61 -16.99 -5.15 0.85
N LYS A 62 -17.08 -3.83 0.76
CA LYS A 62 -17.64 -3.08 -0.38
C LYS A 62 -16.60 -2.67 -1.42
N VAL A 63 -15.32 -2.90 -1.17
CA VAL A 63 -14.23 -2.54 -2.07
C VAL A 63 -14.39 -3.23 -3.42
N ASP A 64 -14.35 -2.45 -4.48
CA ASP A 64 -14.36 -2.87 -5.88
C ASP A 64 -13.10 -2.47 -6.64
N THR A 65 -12.30 -1.58 -6.08
CA THR A 65 -11.06 -1.07 -6.67
C THR A 65 -9.96 -1.02 -5.62
N VAL A 66 -8.81 -1.61 -5.91
CA VAL A 66 -7.61 -1.58 -5.07
C VAL A 66 -6.51 -0.79 -5.78
N VAL A 67 -5.98 0.19 -5.10
CA VAL A 67 -4.83 0.98 -5.55
C VAL A 67 -3.62 0.54 -4.74
N LEU A 68 -2.59 0.05 -5.42
CA LEU A 68 -1.35 -0.44 -4.83
C LEU A 68 -0.23 0.56 -5.08
N ASP A 69 0.49 0.95 -4.05
CA ASP A 69 1.81 1.54 -4.24
C ASP A 69 2.79 0.46 -4.70
N LYS A 70 3.89 0.85 -5.37
CA LYS A 70 4.92 -0.10 -5.77
C LYS A 70 5.83 -0.46 -4.60
N THR A 71 6.52 0.54 -4.06
CA THR A 71 7.63 0.37 -3.12
C THR A 71 7.14 -0.09 -1.75
N GLY A 72 7.73 -1.17 -1.22
CA GLY A 72 7.32 -1.74 0.07
C GLY A 72 5.96 -2.47 0.07
N THR A 73 5.13 -2.26 -0.95
CA THR A 73 3.81 -2.91 -1.11
C THR A 73 3.88 -4.08 -2.08
N LEU A 74 4.09 -3.84 -3.37
CA LEU A 74 4.32 -4.88 -4.38
C LEU A 74 5.75 -5.43 -4.34
N THR A 75 6.70 -4.61 -3.88
CA THR A 75 8.11 -4.96 -3.74
C THR A 75 8.48 -5.14 -2.27
N GLU A 76 9.69 -5.66 -2.01
CA GLU A 76 10.17 -5.92 -0.65
C GLU A 76 10.48 -4.65 0.13
N GLY A 77 10.59 -3.49 -0.54
CA GLY A 77 10.94 -2.20 0.06
C GLY A 77 12.42 -2.11 0.45
N VAL A 78 13.25 -2.98 -0.12
CA VAL A 78 14.69 -3.01 0.09
C VAL A 78 15.39 -2.88 -1.26
N PRO A 79 15.55 -1.65 -1.76
CA PRO A 79 16.23 -1.43 -3.03
C PRO A 79 17.71 -1.83 -2.91
N GLU A 80 18.23 -2.47 -3.95
CA GLU A 80 19.62 -2.88 -4.09
C GLU A 80 20.20 -2.41 -5.41
N VAL A 81 21.47 -1.99 -5.44
CA VAL A 81 22.21 -1.77 -6.69
C VAL A 81 22.51 -3.13 -7.30
N THR A 82 21.85 -3.44 -8.41
CA THR A 82 22.00 -4.72 -9.11
C THR A 82 23.05 -4.66 -10.20
N ASP A 83 23.24 -3.50 -10.81
CA ASP A 83 24.19 -3.27 -11.89
C ASP A 83 24.77 -1.87 -11.80
N SER A 84 25.99 -1.72 -12.29
CA SER A 84 26.65 -0.41 -12.41
C SER A 84 27.49 -0.37 -13.67
N PHE A 85 27.55 0.80 -14.30
CA PHE A 85 28.42 1.10 -15.42
C PHE A 85 29.25 2.33 -15.09
N TRP A 86 30.56 2.20 -15.11
CA TRP A 86 31.51 3.29 -14.94
C TRP A 86 32.07 3.71 -16.29
N VAL A 87 32.09 5.01 -16.58
CA VAL A 87 32.61 5.55 -17.84
C VAL A 87 34.15 5.39 -17.91
N SER A 88 34.80 5.48 -16.76
CA SER A 88 36.22 5.19 -16.56
C SER A 88 36.38 4.28 -15.34
N GLU A 89 37.57 3.75 -15.08
CA GLU A 89 37.84 2.98 -13.87
C GLU A 89 37.54 3.81 -12.61
N ALA A 90 36.75 3.25 -11.71
CA ALA A 90 36.34 3.93 -10.47
C ALA A 90 37.56 4.19 -9.59
N SER A 91 37.91 5.46 -9.40
CA SER A 91 38.97 5.82 -8.44
C SER A 91 38.43 5.79 -7.01
N ARG A 92 39.33 5.66 -6.05
CA ARG A 92 38.99 5.72 -4.62
C ARG A 92 38.27 7.02 -4.28
N ASP A 93 38.78 8.14 -4.74
CA ASP A 93 38.19 9.46 -4.49
C ASP A 93 36.75 9.57 -5.00
N MET A 94 36.46 9.00 -6.18
CA MET A 94 35.09 8.98 -6.72
C MET A 94 34.14 8.18 -5.84
N LEU A 95 34.59 7.06 -5.27
CA LEU A 95 33.78 6.24 -4.36
C LEU A 95 33.57 6.93 -3.01
N ASP A 96 34.59 7.59 -2.47
CA ASP A 96 34.52 8.33 -1.20
C ASP A 96 33.57 9.54 -1.32
N ILE A 97 33.62 10.25 -2.47
CA ILE A 97 32.69 11.35 -2.77
C ILE A 97 31.24 10.84 -2.89
N LEU A 98 31.03 9.76 -3.65
CA LEU A 98 29.68 9.15 -3.80
C LEU A 98 29.15 8.68 -2.44
N TYR A 99 29.96 8.03 -1.63
CA TYR A 99 29.60 7.60 -0.28
C TYR A 99 29.20 8.79 0.59
N THR A 100 30.00 9.86 0.62
CA THR A 100 29.74 11.05 1.41
C THR A 100 28.46 11.77 0.97
N ALA A 101 28.23 11.84 -0.34
CA ALA A 101 27.03 12.46 -0.90
C ALA A 101 25.76 11.68 -0.49
N GLU A 102 25.78 10.36 -0.60
CA GLU A 102 24.65 9.53 -0.26
C GLU A 102 24.41 9.37 1.26
N MET A 103 25.45 9.49 2.09
CA MET A 103 25.30 9.55 3.56
C MET A 103 24.47 10.75 4.03
N LYS A 104 24.52 11.85 3.28
CA LYS A 104 23.76 13.07 3.58
C LYS A 104 22.38 13.11 2.90
N SER A 105 22.07 12.12 2.07
CA SER A 105 20.82 12.00 1.33
C SER A 105 19.75 11.30 2.15
N GLU A 106 18.54 11.87 2.19
CA GLU A 106 17.36 11.26 2.79
C GLU A 106 16.57 10.39 1.78
N HIS A 107 17.07 10.24 0.55
CA HIS A 107 16.35 9.52 -0.49
C HIS A 107 16.39 8.00 -0.25
N PRO A 108 15.29 7.24 -0.44
CA PRO A 108 15.27 5.78 -0.23
C PRO A 108 16.34 5.01 -1.02
N LEU A 109 16.73 5.49 -2.22
CA LEU A 109 17.76 4.86 -3.04
C LEU A 109 19.18 5.06 -2.50
N ALA A 110 19.40 6.06 -1.63
CA ALA A 110 20.70 6.29 -1.01
C ALA A 110 21.17 5.09 -0.19
N SER A 111 20.26 4.46 0.54
CA SER A 111 20.57 3.26 1.35
C SER A 111 21.05 2.09 0.50
N ALA A 112 20.53 1.94 -0.72
CA ALA A 112 20.98 0.93 -1.69
C ALA A 112 22.42 1.18 -2.14
N ILE A 113 22.74 2.43 -2.49
CA ILE A 113 24.08 2.85 -2.92
C ILE A 113 25.09 2.70 -1.78
N LEU A 114 24.71 3.16 -0.57
CA LEU A 114 25.56 3.00 0.63
C LEU A 114 25.82 1.54 0.96
N SER A 115 24.80 0.67 0.85
CA SER A 115 24.95 -0.76 1.11
C SER A 115 25.87 -1.42 0.08
N TRP A 116 25.78 -1.01 -1.17
CA TRP A 116 26.64 -1.47 -2.25
C TRP A 116 28.10 -1.00 -2.05
N LEU A 117 28.32 0.25 -1.61
CA LEU A 117 29.62 0.82 -1.33
C LEU A 117 30.33 0.21 -0.10
N LYS A 118 29.60 -0.41 0.84
CA LYS A 118 30.21 -1.07 2.03
C LYS A 118 31.29 -2.11 1.67
N GLY A 119 31.20 -2.72 0.49
CA GLY A 119 32.19 -3.66 -0.02
C GLY A 119 33.44 -3.02 -0.62
N THR A 120 33.47 -1.69 -0.82
CA THR A 120 34.53 -0.98 -1.52
C THR A 120 35.51 -0.23 -0.60
N GLU A 121 35.34 -0.33 0.73
CA GLU A 121 36.10 0.43 1.75
C GLU A 121 35.99 1.96 1.59
N ALA A 122 34.95 2.49 0.91
CA ALA A 122 34.72 3.91 0.78
C ALA A 122 34.57 4.58 2.14
N ALA A 123 35.14 5.78 2.28
CA ALA A 123 35.17 6.53 3.53
C ALA A 123 34.55 7.92 3.37
N GLU A 124 34.05 8.48 4.47
CA GLU A 124 33.53 9.84 4.50
C GLU A 124 34.67 10.85 4.35
N ILE A 125 34.45 11.87 3.53
CA ILE A 125 35.36 13.00 3.31
C ILE A 125 34.70 14.31 3.65
N ASP A 126 35.49 15.36 3.84
CA ASP A 126 34.99 16.73 4.03
C ASP A 126 34.46 17.29 2.71
N ALA A 127 33.29 17.89 2.76
CA ALA A 127 32.65 18.54 1.64
C ALA A 127 32.50 20.06 1.90
N ASP A 128 32.74 20.87 0.88
CA ASP A 128 32.62 22.34 0.97
C ASP A 128 31.16 22.78 1.08
N SER A 129 30.25 22.08 0.37
CA SER A 129 28.81 22.31 0.44
C SER A 129 28.03 21.06 0.03
N PHE A 130 26.75 20.97 0.48
CA PHE A 130 25.80 19.94 0.11
C PHE A 130 24.42 20.55 -0.09
N GLU A 131 23.73 20.14 -1.15
CA GLU A 131 22.38 20.58 -1.45
C GLU A 131 21.53 19.41 -1.97
N SER A 132 20.33 19.25 -1.41
CA SER A 132 19.34 18.31 -1.93
C SER A 132 18.32 19.05 -2.79
N VAL A 133 18.17 18.64 -4.05
CA VAL A 133 17.23 19.21 -5.01
C VAL A 133 16.02 18.30 -5.14
N THR A 134 14.91 18.70 -4.55
CA THR A 134 13.67 17.89 -4.47
C THR A 134 13.27 17.35 -5.84
N GLY A 135 13.08 16.01 -5.91
CA GLY A 135 12.62 15.29 -7.11
C GLY A 135 13.68 15.17 -8.23
N ARG A 136 14.91 15.66 -8.03
CA ARG A 136 15.99 15.57 -9.01
C ARG A 136 17.20 14.79 -8.53
N GLY A 137 17.71 15.09 -7.33
CA GLY A 137 18.90 14.44 -6.78
C GLY A 137 19.62 15.32 -5.76
N ILE A 138 20.90 15.04 -5.55
CA ILE A 138 21.78 15.75 -4.62
C ILE A 138 23.00 16.28 -5.36
N GLN A 139 23.51 17.42 -4.91
CA GLN A 139 24.79 17.97 -5.38
C GLN A 139 25.67 18.32 -4.19
N MET A 140 26.97 18.18 -4.38
CA MET A 140 27.99 18.39 -3.36
C MET A 140 29.24 19.01 -3.99
N GLN A 141 29.84 19.99 -3.32
CA GLN A 141 31.15 20.55 -3.74
C GLN A 141 32.27 19.93 -2.90
N VAL A 142 33.32 19.53 -3.59
CA VAL A 142 34.56 19.02 -2.98
C VAL A 142 35.74 19.66 -3.72
N HIS A 143 36.57 20.42 -2.99
CA HIS A 143 37.70 21.18 -3.55
C HIS A 143 37.31 22.11 -4.73
N GLY A 144 36.10 22.72 -4.62
CA GLY A 144 35.59 23.64 -5.64
C GLY A 144 35.01 22.96 -6.88
N VAL A 145 34.96 21.63 -6.96
CA VAL A 145 34.34 20.85 -8.03
C VAL A 145 32.95 20.38 -7.59
N THR A 146 31.95 20.54 -8.48
CA THR A 146 30.57 20.10 -8.18
C THR A 146 30.37 18.66 -8.64
N TYR A 147 30.04 17.79 -7.69
CA TYR A 147 29.57 16.43 -7.93
C TYR A 147 28.08 16.34 -7.74
N TRP A 148 27.41 15.48 -8.50
CA TRP A 148 25.97 15.31 -8.42
C TRP A 148 25.56 13.85 -8.58
N VAL A 149 24.49 13.47 -7.88
CA VAL A 149 23.84 12.15 -8.00
C VAL A 149 22.35 12.37 -8.15
N GLY A 150 21.72 11.73 -9.16
CA GLY A 150 20.29 11.94 -9.33
C GLY A 150 19.66 11.29 -10.56
N SER A 151 18.46 11.78 -10.87
CA SER A 151 17.62 11.32 -11.97
C SER A 151 18.13 11.80 -13.34
N LYS A 152 17.52 11.29 -14.41
CA LYS A 152 17.76 11.77 -15.80
C LYS A 152 17.56 13.28 -15.95
N GLY A 153 16.52 13.84 -15.28
CA GLY A 153 16.31 15.28 -15.30
C GLY A 153 17.44 16.08 -14.64
N PHE A 154 18.15 15.46 -13.70
CA PHE A 154 19.32 16.09 -13.07
C PHE A 154 20.55 16.03 -13.99
N LEU A 155 20.78 14.89 -14.66
CA LEU A 155 21.80 14.75 -15.71
C LEU A 155 21.62 15.83 -16.82
N GLU A 156 20.37 16.08 -17.24
CA GLU A 156 20.04 17.10 -18.24
C GLU A 156 20.34 18.52 -17.73
N THR A 157 20.17 18.79 -16.43
CA THR A 157 20.50 20.08 -15.80
C THR A 157 21.99 20.37 -15.90
N PHE A 158 22.83 19.37 -15.67
CA PHE A 158 24.29 19.46 -15.80
C PHE A 158 24.78 19.31 -17.23
N LYS A 159 23.88 19.05 -18.20
CA LYS A 159 24.20 18.83 -19.62
C LYS A 159 25.24 17.73 -19.85
N ALA A 160 25.28 16.76 -18.96
CA ALA A 160 26.19 15.64 -19.07
C ALA A 160 25.75 14.69 -20.20
N MET A 161 26.71 14.23 -20.98
CA MET A 161 26.44 13.34 -22.11
C MET A 161 26.56 11.87 -21.67
N VAL A 162 25.61 11.06 -22.09
CA VAL A 162 25.64 9.60 -21.88
C VAL A 162 26.40 8.96 -23.02
N PRO A 163 27.51 8.26 -22.76
CA PRO A 163 28.23 7.50 -23.79
C PRO A 163 27.32 6.42 -24.42
N PRO A 164 27.51 6.08 -25.71
CA PRO A 164 26.68 5.09 -26.39
C PRO A 164 26.66 3.72 -25.71
N GLU A 165 27.76 3.31 -25.06
CA GLU A 165 27.88 2.08 -24.30
C GLU A 165 26.95 2.09 -23.06
N ALA A 166 27.04 3.15 -22.26
CA ALA A 166 26.16 3.36 -21.12
C ALA A 166 24.69 3.43 -21.54
N GLY A 167 24.41 4.10 -22.67
CA GLY A 167 23.05 4.22 -23.21
C GLY A 167 22.40 2.88 -23.53
N ARG A 168 23.16 1.88 -24.00
CA ARG A 168 22.64 0.53 -24.27
C ARG A 168 22.30 -0.21 -22.99
N GLU A 169 23.15 -0.12 -21.96
CA GLU A 169 22.90 -0.74 -20.67
C GLU A 169 21.69 -0.08 -19.96
N ILE A 170 21.60 1.25 -19.98
CA ILE A 170 20.44 1.98 -19.41
C ILE A 170 19.13 1.49 -20.03
N ILE A 171 19.06 1.37 -21.38
CA ILE A 171 17.85 0.89 -22.05
C ILE A 171 17.49 -0.51 -21.56
N ARG A 172 18.45 -1.42 -21.49
CA ARG A 172 18.25 -2.78 -21.00
C ARG A 172 17.75 -2.80 -19.55
N TRP A 173 18.38 -2.03 -18.66
CA TRP A 173 17.99 -1.95 -17.26
C TRP A 173 16.60 -1.34 -17.06
N GLU A 174 16.25 -0.33 -17.87
CA GLU A 174 14.89 0.22 -17.86
C GLU A 174 13.87 -0.82 -18.37
N GLU A 175 14.23 -1.65 -19.36
CA GLU A 175 13.40 -2.77 -19.83
C GLU A 175 13.21 -3.86 -18.77
N ASP A 176 14.20 -4.05 -17.90
CA ASP A 176 14.14 -4.94 -16.73
C ASP A 176 13.37 -4.30 -15.55
N GLY A 177 12.82 -3.11 -15.68
CA GLY A 177 12.04 -2.42 -14.65
C GLY A 177 12.88 -1.77 -13.54
N LYS A 178 14.19 -1.56 -13.76
CA LYS A 178 15.10 -1.00 -12.77
C LYS A 178 15.05 0.53 -12.78
N SER A 179 15.27 1.12 -11.61
CA SER A 179 15.43 2.57 -11.46
C SER A 179 16.87 2.97 -11.76
N ILE A 180 17.05 4.02 -12.56
CA ILE A 180 18.37 4.46 -12.99
C ILE A 180 18.81 5.70 -12.20
N VAL A 181 20.00 5.64 -11.62
CA VAL A 181 20.66 6.74 -10.91
C VAL A 181 21.94 7.08 -11.65
N TYR A 182 22.12 8.37 -11.91
CA TYR A 182 23.30 8.91 -12.59
C TYR A 182 24.21 9.59 -11.57
N TYR A 183 25.50 9.38 -11.69
CA TYR A 183 26.55 10.03 -10.89
C TYR A 183 27.51 10.75 -11.82
N GLY A 184 27.81 12.02 -11.55
CA GLY A 184 28.70 12.83 -12.36
C GLY A 184 29.36 13.96 -11.61
N TRP A 185 30.26 14.63 -12.30
CA TRP A 185 30.90 15.87 -11.87
C TRP A 185 30.78 16.92 -12.97
N GLU A 186 30.49 18.18 -12.60
CA GLU A 186 30.29 19.26 -13.58
C GLU A 186 29.39 18.77 -14.74
N SER A 187 29.90 18.79 -15.99
CA SER A 187 29.19 18.33 -17.18
C SER A 187 29.57 16.91 -17.66
N GLU A 188 30.26 16.12 -16.83
CA GLU A 188 30.73 14.77 -17.18
C GLU A 188 30.00 13.71 -16.37
N LEU A 189 29.58 12.64 -17.05
CA LEU A 189 29.02 11.44 -16.42
C LEU A 189 30.17 10.54 -15.93
N LEU A 190 30.16 10.16 -14.68
CA LEU A 190 31.12 9.22 -14.06
C LEU A 190 30.61 7.78 -14.04
N ALA A 191 29.36 7.61 -13.58
CA ALA A 191 28.75 6.31 -13.50
C ALA A 191 27.23 6.36 -13.67
N VAL A 192 26.68 5.21 -14.02
CA VAL A 192 25.24 4.92 -13.99
C VAL A 192 25.02 3.67 -13.15
N MET A 193 24.06 3.72 -12.24
CA MET A 193 23.69 2.62 -11.37
C MET A 193 22.25 2.23 -11.62
N ALA A 194 22.01 0.93 -11.72
CA ALA A 194 20.66 0.37 -11.79
C ALA A 194 20.28 -0.17 -10.41
N ILE A 195 19.19 0.33 -9.90
CA ILE A 195 18.64 -0.05 -8.60
C ILE A 195 17.32 -0.78 -8.82
N SER A 196 17.20 -1.95 -8.25
CA SER A 196 15.98 -2.75 -8.30
C SER A 196 15.47 -3.01 -6.88
N ASP A 197 14.17 -2.85 -6.74
CA ASP A 197 13.44 -3.31 -5.57
C ASP A 197 12.62 -4.53 -6.01
N ARG A 198 12.98 -5.69 -5.50
CA ARG A 198 12.43 -6.98 -5.95
C ARG A 198 10.94 -7.07 -5.65
N LEU A 199 10.17 -7.55 -6.64
CA LEU A 199 8.78 -7.92 -6.41
C LEU A 199 8.70 -9.02 -5.34
N LYS A 200 7.74 -8.88 -4.42
CA LYS A 200 7.48 -9.95 -3.44
C LYS A 200 7.01 -11.21 -4.18
N PRO A 201 7.41 -12.40 -3.71
CA PRO A 201 7.02 -13.66 -4.35
C PRO A 201 5.50 -13.82 -4.51
N THR A 202 4.74 -13.25 -3.58
CA THR A 202 3.27 -13.36 -3.52
C THR A 202 2.53 -12.25 -4.27
N SER A 203 3.22 -11.24 -4.83
CA SER A 203 2.57 -10.10 -5.49
C SER A 203 1.74 -10.51 -6.71
N GLY A 204 2.24 -11.42 -7.53
CA GLY A 204 1.50 -11.93 -8.70
C GLY A 204 0.23 -12.67 -8.30
N GLU A 205 0.35 -13.62 -7.37
CA GLU A 205 -0.79 -14.40 -6.87
C GLU A 205 -1.85 -13.53 -6.20
N ALA A 206 -1.42 -12.51 -5.44
CA ALA A 206 -2.33 -11.59 -4.77
C ALA A 206 -3.12 -10.74 -5.77
N VAL A 207 -2.47 -10.22 -6.82
CA VAL A 207 -3.12 -9.45 -7.89
C VAL A 207 -4.10 -10.31 -8.66
N GLU A 208 -3.74 -11.56 -9.00
CA GLU A 208 -4.63 -12.50 -9.66
C GLU A 208 -5.85 -12.83 -8.79
N ALA A 209 -5.65 -13.13 -7.51
CA ALA A 209 -6.74 -13.40 -6.57
C ALA A 209 -7.71 -12.21 -6.42
N LEU A 210 -7.22 -10.97 -6.45
CA LEU A 210 -8.07 -9.78 -6.43
C LEU A 210 -8.92 -9.68 -7.71
N LYS A 211 -8.33 -9.91 -8.88
CA LYS A 211 -9.04 -9.93 -10.16
C LYS A 211 -10.12 -11.01 -10.24
N GLU A 212 -9.81 -12.22 -9.75
CA GLU A 212 -10.80 -13.31 -9.64
C GLU A 212 -12.00 -12.95 -8.74
N MET A 213 -11.78 -12.08 -7.75
CA MET A 213 -12.84 -11.54 -6.90
C MET A 213 -13.64 -10.42 -7.55
N GLY A 214 -13.32 -10.05 -8.81
CA GLY A 214 -13.93 -8.94 -9.56
C GLY A 214 -13.47 -7.56 -9.11
N ILE A 215 -12.30 -7.46 -8.47
CA ILE A 215 -11.72 -6.21 -7.96
C ILE A 215 -10.76 -5.68 -9.02
N GLU A 216 -10.93 -4.41 -9.37
CA GLU A 216 -10.03 -3.70 -10.28
C GLU A 216 -8.74 -3.29 -9.55
N VAL A 217 -7.59 -3.59 -10.15
CA VAL A 217 -6.28 -3.31 -9.52
C VAL A 217 -5.57 -2.22 -10.29
N HIS A 218 -5.12 -1.19 -9.57
CA HIS A 218 -4.37 -0.05 -10.07
C HIS A 218 -2.99 0.02 -9.42
N LEU A 219 -1.97 0.37 -10.20
CA LEU A 219 -0.61 0.61 -9.72
C LEU A 219 -0.32 2.11 -9.73
N LEU A 220 0.11 2.67 -8.61
CA LEU A 220 0.69 4.02 -8.54
C LEU A 220 2.14 3.94 -8.12
N THR A 221 3.01 4.71 -8.78
CA THR A 221 4.44 4.76 -8.44
C THR A 221 5.04 6.12 -8.78
N GLY A 222 6.00 6.54 -7.95
CA GLY A 222 6.87 7.68 -8.26
C GLY A 222 7.96 7.36 -9.29
N ASP A 223 8.11 6.09 -9.68
CA ASP A 223 9.08 5.71 -10.70
C ASP A 223 8.69 6.21 -12.09
N GLY A 224 9.68 6.27 -12.98
CA GLY A 224 9.49 6.63 -14.36
C GLY A 224 8.57 5.67 -15.12
N LYS A 225 7.96 6.19 -16.19
CA LYS A 225 6.93 5.49 -16.98
C LYS A 225 7.34 4.07 -17.39
N ARG A 226 8.58 3.89 -17.82
CA ARG A 226 9.08 2.60 -18.35
C ARG A 226 9.12 1.52 -17.26
N THR A 227 9.63 1.88 -16.07
CA THR A 227 9.64 0.98 -14.90
C THR A 227 8.23 0.59 -14.48
N ALA A 228 7.31 1.58 -14.41
CA ALA A 228 5.92 1.35 -14.07
C ALA A 228 5.22 0.40 -15.07
N GLU A 229 5.47 0.61 -16.38
CA GLU A 229 4.94 -0.21 -17.47
C GLU A 229 5.42 -1.66 -17.38
N THR A 230 6.72 -1.87 -17.12
CA THR A 230 7.30 -3.21 -16.95
C THR A 230 6.70 -3.93 -15.76
N VAL A 231 6.61 -3.29 -14.59
CA VAL A 231 6.00 -3.89 -13.39
C VAL A 231 4.52 -4.19 -13.61
N ALA A 232 3.78 -3.27 -14.23
CA ALA A 232 2.38 -3.46 -14.56
C ALA A 232 2.17 -4.65 -15.51
N ALA A 233 3.04 -4.79 -16.53
CA ALA A 233 3.00 -5.92 -17.45
C ALA A 233 3.33 -7.27 -16.78
N MET A 234 4.36 -7.31 -15.89
CA MET A 234 4.72 -8.51 -15.13
C MET A 234 3.59 -9.02 -14.24
N LEU A 235 2.76 -8.11 -13.69
CA LEU A 235 1.65 -8.42 -12.80
C LEU A 235 0.29 -8.41 -13.51
N ASP A 236 0.28 -8.24 -14.85
CA ASP A 236 -0.94 -8.08 -15.66
C ASP A 236 -1.89 -7.00 -15.11
N ILE A 237 -1.35 -5.89 -14.60
CA ILE A 237 -2.13 -4.73 -14.13
C ILE A 237 -2.38 -3.80 -15.32
N ARG A 238 -3.66 -3.56 -15.64
CA ARG A 238 -4.04 -2.73 -16.81
C ARG A 238 -3.98 -1.23 -16.52
N HIS A 239 -4.21 -0.83 -15.28
CA HIS A 239 -4.27 0.56 -14.86
C HIS A 239 -3.04 0.90 -14.03
N TYR A 240 -2.17 1.74 -14.58
CA TYR A 240 -0.99 2.22 -13.87
C TYR A 240 -0.75 3.71 -14.13
N LYS A 241 -0.13 4.39 -13.19
CA LYS A 241 0.31 5.78 -13.31
C LYS A 241 1.72 5.90 -12.74
N ALA A 242 2.61 6.43 -13.57
CA ALA A 242 4.02 6.67 -13.28
C ALA A 242 4.29 8.14 -12.92
N ASP A 243 5.48 8.44 -12.43
CA ASP A 243 5.95 9.78 -12.10
C ASP A 243 5.00 10.53 -11.13
N VAL A 244 4.35 9.78 -10.20
CA VAL A 244 3.28 10.29 -9.34
C VAL A 244 3.89 10.91 -8.08
N LEU A 245 3.59 12.18 -7.82
CA LEU A 245 3.91 12.85 -6.56
C LEU A 245 2.91 12.43 -5.45
N PRO A 246 3.23 12.59 -4.16
CA PRO A 246 2.32 12.25 -3.07
C PRO A 246 0.93 12.92 -3.19
N SER A 247 0.87 14.18 -3.60
CA SER A 247 -0.39 14.91 -3.86
C SER A 247 -1.22 14.31 -5.00
N ASP A 248 -0.55 13.82 -6.04
CA ASP A 248 -1.22 13.26 -7.22
C ASP A 248 -1.85 11.90 -6.92
N LYS A 249 -1.30 11.15 -5.94
CA LYS A 249 -1.88 9.90 -5.45
C LYS A 249 -3.26 10.15 -4.81
N GLU A 250 -3.37 11.20 -3.98
CA GLU A 250 -4.66 11.60 -3.38
C GLU A 250 -5.67 11.98 -4.45
N GLU A 251 -5.27 12.81 -5.43
CA GLU A 251 -6.16 13.25 -6.52
C GLU A 251 -6.63 12.06 -7.37
N TYR A 252 -5.76 11.09 -7.62
CA TYR A 252 -6.12 9.88 -8.35
C TYR A 252 -7.20 9.08 -7.62
N ILE A 253 -7.06 8.86 -6.31
CA ILE A 253 -8.08 8.20 -5.50
C ILE A 253 -9.39 8.98 -5.54
N ARG A 254 -9.34 10.31 -5.41
CA ARG A 254 -10.52 11.17 -5.50
C ARG A 254 -11.23 11.02 -6.84
N SER A 255 -10.49 10.91 -7.94
CA SER A 255 -11.06 10.69 -9.28
C SER A 255 -11.81 9.37 -9.41
N LEU A 256 -11.27 8.28 -8.84
CA LEU A 256 -11.93 6.98 -8.81
C LEU A 256 -13.20 7.00 -7.95
N GLN A 257 -13.15 7.66 -6.78
CA GLN A 257 -14.33 7.84 -5.93
C GLN A 257 -15.42 8.68 -6.61
N ALA A 258 -15.03 9.72 -7.34
CA ALA A 258 -15.96 10.54 -8.14
C ALA A 258 -16.63 9.73 -9.27
N ALA A 259 -15.97 8.70 -9.79
CA ALA A 259 -16.54 7.72 -10.73
C ALA A 259 -17.42 6.65 -10.05
N GLY A 260 -17.68 6.78 -8.74
CA GLY A 260 -18.55 5.88 -7.97
C GLY A 260 -17.85 4.61 -7.46
N ARG A 261 -16.51 4.52 -7.55
CA ARG A 261 -15.74 3.38 -7.08
C ARG A 261 -15.56 3.39 -5.56
N LYS A 262 -15.49 2.20 -4.97
CA LYS A 262 -15.11 1.98 -3.57
C LYS A 262 -13.66 1.57 -3.49
N VAL A 263 -12.81 2.52 -3.12
CA VAL A 263 -11.37 2.42 -3.27
C VAL A 263 -10.69 2.02 -1.97
N ALA A 264 -9.90 0.94 -2.00
CA ALA A 264 -8.88 0.66 -1.01
C ALA A 264 -7.51 1.13 -1.50
N MET A 265 -6.78 1.90 -0.68
CA MET A 265 -5.38 2.23 -0.91
C MET A 265 -4.49 1.36 -0.03
N VAL A 266 -3.48 0.75 -0.64
CA VAL A 266 -2.47 -0.06 0.05
C VAL A 266 -1.10 0.60 -0.13
N GLY A 267 -0.43 0.89 0.98
CA GLY A 267 0.87 1.54 0.99
C GLY A 267 1.70 1.17 2.22
N ASP A 268 2.96 1.57 2.23
CA ASP A 268 3.90 1.29 3.32
C ASP A 268 4.17 2.50 4.22
N GLY A 269 3.72 3.72 3.83
CA GLY A 269 3.98 4.77 4.70
C GLY A 269 3.98 6.23 4.38
N ILE A 270 5.12 6.87 4.51
CA ILE A 270 5.27 8.33 4.61
C ILE A 270 4.76 9.03 3.35
N ASN A 271 5.06 8.46 2.18
CA ASN A 271 4.71 9.06 0.89
C ASN A 271 3.23 8.85 0.50
N ASP A 272 2.53 7.95 1.21
CA ASP A 272 1.16 7.53 0.88
C ASP A 272 0.13 8.04 1.89
N SER A 273 0.55 8.73 2.96
CA SER A 273 -0.32 9.13 4.07
C SER A 273 -1.56 9.90 3.63
N GLN A 274 -1.43 10.83 2.67
CA GLN A 274 -2.55 11.60 2.12
C GLN A 274 -3.50 10.71 1.32
N ALA A 275 -2.97 9.82 0.51
CA ALA A 275 -3.72 8.87 -0.29
C ALA A 275 -4.45 7.83 0.59
N LEU A 276 -3.76 7.30 1.61
CA LEU A 276 -4.34 6.41 2.62
C LEU A 276 -5.49 7.08 3.37
N ALA A 277 -5.29 8.32 3.85
CA ALA A 277 -6.34 9.07 4.55
C ALA A 277 -7.55 9.38 3.65
N ARG A 278 -7.36 9.50 2.33
CA ARG A 278 -8.42 9.82 1.37
C ARG A 278 -9.25 8.60 0.97
N ALA A 279 -8.66 7.41 0.92
CA ALA A 279 -9.32 6.18 0.47
C ALA A 279 -10.53 5.80 1.34
N ASP A 280 -11.50 5.05 0.77
CA ASP A 280 -12.63 4.49 1.54
C ASP A 280 -12.12 3.45 2.55
N VAL A 281 -11.02 2.75 2.22
CA VAL A 281 -10.29 1.86 3.14
C VAL A 281 -8.80 2.09 2.99
N SER A 282 -8.14 2.42 4.08
CA SER A 282 -6.67 2.51 4.15
C SER A 282 -6.09 1.21 4.67
N ILE A 283 -5.09 0.67 3.96
CA ILE A 283 -4.43 -0.59 4.31
C ILE A 283 -2.92 -0.36 4.37
N ALA A 284 -2.33 -0.60 5.54
CA ALA A 284 -0.89 -0.51 5.74
C ALA A 284 -0.24 -1.90 5.71
N MET A 285 0.96 -1.97 5.12
CA MET A 285 1.82 -3.15 5.20
C MET A 285 2.61 -3.12 6.52
N GLY A 286 2.79 -4.26 7.17
CA GLY A 286 3.35 -4.36 8.53
C GLY A 286 4.83 -3.97 8.69
N LYS A 287 5.57 -3.82 7.59
CA LYS A 287 6.89 -3.18 7.55
C LYS A 287 6.81 -1.67 7.27
N GLY A 288 5.60 -1.13 7.12
CA GLY A 288 5.36 0.29 6.93
C GLY A 288 5.71 1.10 8.18
N THR A 289 5.71 2.41 8.01
CA THR A 289 6.00 3.33 9.12
C THR A 289 4.90 3.33 10.17
N ASP A 290 5.25 3.69 11.41
CA ASP A 290 4.29 3.87 12.51
C ASP A 290 3.14 4.81 12.12
N ILE A 291 3.44 5.85 11.33
CA ILE A 291 2.43 6.81 10.83
C ILE A 291 1.41 6.13 9.91
N ALA A 292 1.85 5.24 9.02
CA ALA A 292 0.94 4.50 8.15
C ALA A 292 0.04 3.56 8.96
N MET A 293 0.58 2.90 9.96
CA MET A 293 -0.17 2.00 10.84
C MET A 293 -1.21 2.75 11.68
N ASP A 294 -0.90 3.98 12.14
CA ASP A 294 -1.84 4.81 12.90
C ASP A 294 -3.03 5.29 12.07
N VAL A 295 -2.80 5.63 10.80
CA VAL A 295 -3.83 6.13 9.87
C VAL A 295 -4.63 4.97 9.28
N ALA A 296 -4.05 3.77 9.16
CA ALA A 296 -4.67 2.65 8.48
C ALA A 296 -5.89 2.10 9.22
N MET A 297 -6.93 1.79 8.47
CA MET A 297 -8.11 1.05 8.93
C MET A 297 -7.82 -0.45 9.04
N VAL A 298 -6.90 -0.96 8.21
CA VAL A 298 -6.47 -2.36 8.21
C VAL A 298 -4.94 -2.38 8.15
N THR A 299 -4.32 -3.23 8.99
CA THR A 299 -2.87 -3.45 8.97
C THR A 299 -2.60 -4.92 8.69
N LEU A 300 -1.80 -5.18 7.66
CA LEU A 300 -1.30 -6.51 7.33
C LEU A 300 0.06 -6.69 8.01
N ILE A 301 0.13 -7.45 9.10
CA ILE A 301 1.30 -7.52 10.01
C ILE A 301 2.56 -8.03 9.29
N THR A 302 2.40 -8.91 8.31
CA THR A 302 3.52 -9.45 7.54
C THR A 302 3.67 -8.74 6.19
N SER A 303 4.80 -8.96 5.51
CA SER A 303 5.03 -8.45 4.15
C SER A 303 4.28 -9.23 3.07
N ASP A 304 3.53 -10.27 3.44
CA ASP A 304 2.81 -11.13 2.49
C ASP A 304 1.59 -10.41 1.92
N LEU A 305 1.61 -10.14 0.62
CA LEU A 305 0.52 -9.44 -0.04
C LEU A 305 -0.75 -10.32 -0.19
N MET A 306 -0.64 -11.64 -0.05
CA MET A 306 -1.81 -12.55 -0.03
C MET A 306 -2.78 -12.26 1.11
N LEU A 307 -2.32 -11.62 2.18
CA LEU A 307 -3.19 -11.16 3.27
C LEU A 307 -4.24 -10.14 2.79
N LEU A 308 -4.00 -9.42 1.70
CA LEU A 308 -4.94 -8.43 1.16
C LEU A 308 -6.21 -9.08 0.60
N PRO A 309 -6.16 -10.01 -0.38
CA PRO A 309 -7.37 -10.73 -0.80
C PRO A 309 -8.01 -11.52 0.35
N ASP A 310 -7.24 -12.04 1.29
CA ASP A 310 -7.78 -12.76 2.45
C ASP A 310 -8.52 -11.83 3.42
N ALA A 311 -8.03 -10.62 3.66
CA ALA A 311 -8.73 -9.60 4.44
C ALA A 311 -10.10 -9.25 3.83
N ILE A 312 -10.15 -9.09 2.51
CA ILE A 312 -11.40 -8.80 1.79
C ILE A 312 -12.36 -10.00 1.85
N ARG A 313 -11.86 -11.24 1.69
CA ARG A 313 -12.67 -12.46 1.83
C ARG A 313 -13.23 -12.61 3.24
N LEU A 314 -12.40 -12.35 4.25
CA LEU A 314 -12.78 -12.37 5.65
C LEU A 314 -13.91 -11.36 5.93
N SER A 315 -13.73 -10.14 5.48
CA SER A 315 -14.74 -9.08 5.61
C SER A 315 -16.07 -9.47 4.95
N LYS A 316 -16.04 -9.93 3.69
CA LYS A 316 -17.24 -10.41 2.97
C LYS A 316 -17.95 -11.55 3.70
N ARG A 317 -17.21 -12.50 4.28
CA ARG A 317 -17.78 -13.62 5.07
C ARG A 317 -18.40 -13.13 6.38
N THR A 318 -17.73 -12.24 7.10
CA THR A 318 -18.21 -11.71 8.38
C THR A 318 -19.50 -10.90 8.18
N VAL A 319 -19.52 -9.98 7.21
CA VAL A 319 -20.71 -9.18 6.89
C VAL A 319 -21.87 -10.07 6.42
N ARG A 320 -21.61 -11.10 5.60
CA ARG A 320 -22.63 -12.08 5.20
C ARG A 320 -23.21 -12.81 6.42
N SER A 321 -22.36 -13.21 7.38
CA SER A 321 -22.83 -13.86 8.62
C SER A 321 -23.71 -12.93 9.44
N ILE A 322 -23.36 -11.64 9.54
CA ILE A 322 -24.17 -10.63 10.22
C ILE A 322 -25.55 -10.54 9.54
N HIS A 323 -25.60 -10.42 8.22
CA HIS A 323 -26.88 -10.35 7.49
C HIS A 323 -27.73 -11.61 7.66
N GLN A 324 -27.11 -12.80 7.67
CA GLN A 324 -27.82 -14.05 7.94
C GLN A 324 -28.39 -14.10 9.35
N ASN A 325 -27.63 -13.69 10.35
CA ASN A 325 -28.08 -13.66 11.74
C ASN A 325 -29.26 -12.69 11.90
N LEU A 326 -29.20 -11.50 11.29
CA LEU A 326 -30.30 -10.53 11.30
C LEU A 326 -31.53 -11.06 10.59
N PHE A 327 -31.36 -11.72 9.44
CA PHE A 327 -32.47 -12.33 8.68
C PHE A 327 -33.20 -13.38 9.53
N TRP A 328 -32.48 -14.32 10.13
CA TRP A 328 -33.11 -15.37 10.95
C TRP A 328 -33.78 -14.82 12.19
N ALA A 329 -33.20 -13.84 12.83
CA ALA A 329 -33.82 -13.18 13.97
C ALA A 329 -35.11 -12.42 13.59
N PHE A 330 -35.12 -11.77 12.44
CA PHE A 330 -36.31 -11.08 11.93
C PHE A 330 -37.42 -12.11 11.61
N ILE A 331 -37.12 -13.20 10.92
CA ILE A 331 -38.06 -14.26 10.59
C ILE A 331 -38.61 -14.92 11.86
N TYR A 332 -37.73 -15.18 12.84
CA TYR A 332 -38.17 -15.73 14.11
C TYR A 332 -39.21 -14.85 14.80
N ASN A 333 -38.96 -13.53 14.85
CA ASN A 333 -39.91 -12.58 15.44
C ASN A 333 -41.21 -12.49 14.63
N LEU A 334 -41.10 -12.45 13.28
CA LEU A 334 -42.26 -12.35 12.38
C LEU A 334 -43.24 -13.55 12.56
N ILE A 335 -42.72 -14.74 12.81
CA ILE A 335 -43.53 -15.94 13.00
C ILE A 335 -43.92 -16.11 14.47
N GLY A 336 -42.97 -15.91 15.40
CA GLY A 336 -43.15 -16.20 16.82
C GLY A 336 -44.11 -15.24 17.51
N ILE A 337 -44.10 -13.95 17.19
CA ILE A 337 -45.01 -12.95 17.80
C ILE A 337 -46.50 -13.28 17.53
N PRO A 338 -46.94 -13.50 16.27
CA PRO A 338 -48.32 -13.90 16.01
C PRO A 338 -48.74 -15.23 16.67
N LEU A 339 -47.81 -16.19 16.79
CA LEU A 339 -48.11 -17.47 17.44
C LEU A 339 -48.22 -17.35 18.96
N ALA A 340 -47.56 -16.36 19.57
CA ALA A 340 -47.57 -16.12 21.00
C ALA A 340 -48.72 -15.22 21.47
N ALA A 341 -49.30 -14.45 20.55
CA ALA A 341 -50.42 -13.54 20.80
C ALA A 341 -51.78 -14.28 20.81
#